data_937a131ee8ef288de4b5d9a5edafc54b
#
_entry.id   937a131ee8ef288de4b5d9a5edafc54b
#
_cell.length_a   1.000
_cell.length_b   1.000
_cell.length_c   1.000
_cell.angle_alpha   90.00
_cell.angle_beta   90.00
_cell.angle_gamma   90.00
#
_symmetry.space_group_name_H-M   'P 1'
#
loop_
_entity.id
_entity.type
_entity.pdbx_description
1 polymer ?
#
loop_
_entity_poly.entity_id
_entity_poly.type
_entity_poly.pdbx_seq_one_letter_code
_entity_poly.pdbx_strand_id
1 'polypeptide(L)'
;MSLPDKRDRISHRAPRLLWQQVYGDLLGEIRSGVLAVDDRLPSEFEMAEQYGVSRDVIRRAKEELAGEGWLIVLQGRGTFVTHPEPGDSD
;
A
#
# COMPACT_ATOMS: atom_id res chain seq x y z
N MET A 1 14.60 -13.33 -4.65
CA MET A 1 13.30 -13.57 -5.31
C MET A 1 12.62 -12.24 -5.58
N SER A 2 12.10 -12.09 -6.77
CA SER A 2 11.47 -10.82 -7.14
C SER A 2 10.07 -10.72 -6.58
N LEU A 3 9.64 -9.49 -6.32
CA LEU A 3 8.26 -9.25 -5.95
C LEU A 3 7.36 -9.51 -7.17
N PRO A 4 6.10 -9.86 -6.93
CA PRO A 4 5.15 -10.01 -8.03
C PRO A 4 5.03 -8.73 -8.84
N ASP A 5 4.90 -8.89 -10.15
CA ASP A 5 4.69 -7.77 -11.05
C ASP A 5 3.24 -7.33 -10.96
N LYS A 6 3.03 -6.07 -10.65
CA LYS A 6 1.69 -5.49 -10.52
C LYS A 6 1.46 -4.36 -11.52
N ARG A 7 2.33 -4.24 -12.52
CA ARG A 7 2.23 -3.12 -13.46
C ARG A 7 0.94 -3.15 -14.25
N ASP A 8 0.38 -4.33 -14.49
CA ASP A 8 -0.87 -4.46 -15.22
C ASP A 8 -2.10 -4.02 -14.40
N ARG A 9 -1.92 -3.79 -13.10
CA ARG A 9 -3.00 -3.30 -12.25
C ARG A 9 -3.16 -1.79 -12.30
N ILE A 10 -2.21 -1.11 -12.94
CA ILE A 10 -2.20 0.35 -13.02
C ILE A 10 -2.44 0.78 -14.45
N SER A 11 -3.37 1.71 -14.63
CA SER A 11 -3.64 2.27 -15.95
C SER A 11 -3.20 3.72 -15.97
N HIS A 12 -2.23 4.03 -16.84
CA HIS A 12 -1.78 5.41 -17.01
C HIS A 12 -2.78 6.22 -17.85
N ARG A 13 -3.79 5.55 -18.41
CA ARG A 13 -4.81 6.21 -19.22
C ARG A 13 -6.09 6.49 -18.45
N ALA A 14 -6.25 5.84 -17.31
CA ALA A 14 -7.47 6.04 -16.52
C ALA A 14 -7.52 7.48 -16.00
N PRO A 15 -8.70 8.05 -15.83
CA PRO A 15 -8.80 9.39 -15.26
C PRO A 15 -8.44 9.46 -13.79
N ARG A 16 -8.31 8.31 -13.15
CA ARG A 16 -7.94 8.25 -11.75
C ARG A 16 -6.45 8.46 -11.58
N LEU A 17 -6.06 9.21 -10.57
CA LEU A 17 -4.64 9.46 -10.29
C LEU A 17 -3.92 8.15 -9.98
N LEU A 18 -2.63 8.11 -10.33
CA LEU A 18 -1.84 6.88 -10.13
C LEU A 18 -1.79 6.46 -8.66
N TRP A 19 -1.62 7.43 -7.74
CA TRP A 19 -1.56 7.07 -6.34
C TRP A 19 -2.88 6.49 -5.83
N GLN A 20 -3.99 6.95 -6.40
CA GLN A 20 -5.30 6.42 -6.02
C GLN A 20 -5.47 4.99 -6.48
N GLN A 21 -4.91 4.66 -7.63
CA GLN A 21 -4.96 3.28 -8.12
C GLN A 21 -4.12 2.36 -7.25
N VAL A 22 -2.91 2.80 -6.86
CA VAL A 22 -2.07 2.02 -5.95
C VAL A 22 -2.77 1.87 -4.60
N TYR A 23 -3.33 2.96 -4.08
CA TYR A 23 -4.07 2.95 -2.83
C TYR A 23 -5.19 1.91 -2.87
N GLY A 24 -5.98 1.93 -3.93
CA GLY A 24 -7.10 0.98 -4.05
C GLY A 24 -6.63 -0.45 -4.14
N ASP A 25 -5.54 -0.70 -4.86
CA ASP A 25 -5.01 -2.05 -4.97
C ASP A 25 -4.50 -2.56 -3.63
N LEU A 26 -3.74 -1.74 -2.92
CA LEU A 26 -3.24 -2.12 -1.60
C LEU A 26 -4.37 -2.33 -0.60
N LEU A 27 -5.34 -1.43 -0.60
CA LEU A 27 -6.47 -1.56 0.31
C LEU A 27 -7.25 -2.85 0.02
N GLY A 28 -7.41 -3.18 -1.26
CA GLY A 28 -8.06 -4.43 -1.63
C GLY A 28 -7.29 -5.64 -1.12
N GLU A 29 -5.96 -5.61 -1.18
CA GLU A 29 -5.16 -6.72 -0.67
C GLU A 29 -5.24 -6.83 0.84
N ILE A 30 -5.31 -5.71 1.54
CA ILE A 30 -5.45 -5.73 2.99
C ILE A 30 -6.83 -6.28 3.37
N ARG A 31 -7.87 -5.83 2.69
CA ARG A 31 -9.22 -6.27 3.02
C ARG A 31 -9.47 -7.73 2.68
N SER A 32 -8.85 -8.23 1.65
CA SER A 32 -9.01 -9.62 1.24
C SER A 32 -8.10 -10.57 2.01
N GLY A 33 -7.15 -10.05 2.77
CA GLY A 33 -6.22 -10.88 3.53
C GLY A 33 -4.98 -11.28 2.76
N VAL A 34 -4.83 -10.84 1.52
CA VAL A 34 -3.59 -11.07 0.76
C VAL A 34 -2.43 -10.43 1.49
N LEU A 35 -2.65 -9.21 2.01
CA LEU A 35 -1.73 -8.58 2.95
C LEU A 35 -2.36 -8.70 4.33
N ALA A 36 -1.79 -9.54 5.17
CA ALA A 36 -2.34 -9.78 6.50
C ALA A 36 -1.85 -8.74 7.50
N VAL A 37 -2.59 -8.59 8.58
CA VAL A 37 -2.16 -7.74 9.69
C VAL A 37 -0.78 -8.19 10.15
N ASP A 38 0.08 -7.22 10.41
CA ASP A 38 1.49 -7.39 10.81
C ASP A 38 2.43 -7.74 9.67
N ASP A 39 1.93 -7.92 8.46
CA ASP A 39 2.82 -8.08 7.30
C ASP A 39 3.57 -6.78 7.04
N ARG A 40 4.84 -6.93 6.72
CA ARG A 40 5.67 -5.80 6.35
C ARG A 40 5.55 -5.53 4.85
N LEU A 41 5.35 -4.27 4.49
CA LEU A 41 5.31 -3.90 3.08
C LEU A 41 6.71 -3.78 2.51
N PRO A 42 6.86 -4.03 1.21
CA PRO A 42 8.12 -3.73 0.54
C PRO A 42 8.46 -2.25 0.63
N SER A 43 9.71 -1.92 0.36
CA SER A 43 10.16 -0.52 0.35
C SER A 43 9.48 0.27 -0.76
N GLU A 44 9.56 1.60 -0.67
CA GLU A 44 9.03 2.46 -1.73
C GLU A 44 9.68 2.13 -3.06
N PHE A 45 10.99 1.90 -3.05
CA PHE A 45 11.72 1.58 -4.27
C PHE A 45 11.19 0.27 -4.87
N GLU A 46 11.06 -0.75 -4.05
CA GLU A 46 10.59 -2.05 -4.52
C GLU A 46 9.16 -1.97 -5.06
N MET A 47 8.30 -1.23 -4.37
CA MET A 47 6.92 -1.09 -4.81
C MET A 47 6.80 -0.23 -6.07
N ALA A 48 7.65 0.78 -6.19
CA ALA A 48 7.68 1.58 -7.41
C ALA A 48 7.98 0.71 -8.62
N GLU A 49 8.94 -0.21 -8.49
CA GLU A 49 9.23 -1.14 -9.56
C GLU A 49 8.08 -2.12 -9.78
N GLN A 50 7.50 -2.60 -8.70
CA GLN A 50 6.43 -3.57 -8.75
C GLN A 50 5.22 -3.02 -9.52
N TYR A 51 4.87 -1.77 -9.28
CA TYR A 51 3.70 -1.13 -9.91
C TYR A 51 4.05 -0.36 -11.18
N GLY A 52 5.32 -0.12 -11.44
CA GLY A 52 5.71 0.68 -12.61
C GLY A 52 5.36 2.15 -12.47
N VAL A 53 5.52 2.71 -11.28
CA VAL A 53 5.22 4.11 -10.97
C VAL A 53 6.39 4.72 -10.21
N SER A 54 6.34 6.03 -9.99
CA SER A 54 7.39 6.70 -9.24
C SER A 54 7.29 6.36 -7.75
N ARG A 55 8.39 6.58 -7.02
CA ARG A 55 8.38 6.38 -5.57
C ARG A 55 7.45 7.38 -4.88
N ASP A 56 7.30 8.58 -5.44
CA ASP A 56 6.38 9.57 -4.87
C ASP A 56 4.93 9.08 -4.91
N VAL A 57 4.56 8.39 -5.98
CA VAL A 57 3.22 7.80 -6.09
C VAL A 57 3.02 6.77 -4.98
N ILE A 58 4.01 5.91 -4.78
CA ILE A 58 3.94 4.89 -3.72
C ILE A 58 3.85 5.56 -2.34
N ARG A 59 4.70 6.55 -2.11
CA ARG A 59 4.70 7.26 -0.82
C ARG A 59 3.34 7.87 -0.52
N ARG A 60 2.73 8.51 -1.52
CA ARG A 60 1.43 9.13 -1.33
C ARG A 60 0.37 8.09 -0.98
N ALA A 61 0.36 6.96 -1.67
CA ALA A 61 -0.60 5.90 -1.38
C ALA A 61 -0.42 5.37 0.04
N LYS A 62 0.83 5.15 0.44
CA LYS A 62 1.12 4.67 1.79
C LYS A 62 0.70 5.68 2.86
N GLU A 63 0.96 6.96 2.60
CA GLU A 63 0.58 8.00 3.55
C GLU A 63 -0.92 8.06 3.76
N GLU A 64 -1.68 7.92 2.68
CA GLU A 64 -3.13 7.92 2.79
C GLU A 64 -3.62 6.70 3.60
N LEU A 65 -3.06 5.53 3.32
CA LEU A 65 -3.43 4.33 4.06
C LEU A 65 -3.04 4.42 5.53
N ALA A 66 -1.87 4.99 5.81
CA ALA A 66 -1.41 5.17 7.19
C ALA A 66 -2.31 6.16 7.93
N GLY A 67 -2.71 7.23 7.25
CA GLY A 67 -3.60 8.21 7.85
C GLY A 67 -4.97 7.64 8.21
N GLU A 68 -5.38 6.59 7.51
CA GLU A 68 -6.66 5.94 7.76
C GLU A 68 -6.54 4.74 8.70
N GLY A 69 -5.33 4.44 9.16
CA GLY A 69 -5.14 3.35 10.11
C GLY A 69 -4.88 1.98 9.52
N TRP A 70 -4.73 1.89 8.19
CA TRP A 70 -4.46 0.60 7.56
C TRP A 70 -3.00 0.19 7.61
N LEU A 71 -2.11 1.17 7.76
CA LEU A 71 -0.67 0.93 7.85
C LEU A 71 -0.11 1.67 9.05
N ILE A 72 0.97 1.15 9.59
CA ILE A 72 1.71 1.83 10.64
C ILE A 72 3.18 1.86 10.24
N VAL A 73 3.81 3.02 10.43
CA VAL A 73 5.23 3.20 10.15
C VAL A 73 5.98 3.09 11.46
N LEU A 74 6.90 2.14 11.53
CA LEU A 74 7.75 1.96 12.70
C LEU A 74 9.17 2.38 12.33
N GLN A 75 9.64 3.42 13.01
CA GLN A 75 10.96 3.99 12.71
C GLN A 75 12.04 2.92 12.78
N GLY A 76 12.84 2.84 11.73
CA GLY A 76 13.93 1.89 11.66
C GLY A 76 13.51 0.46 11.37
N ARG A 77 12.21 0.19 11.27
CA ARG A 77 11.72 -1.17 11.04
C ARG A 77 10.93 -1.31 9.76
N GLY A 78 10.23 -0.27 9.32
CA GLY A 78 9.48 -0.29 8.08
C GLY A 78 8.01 0.01 8.29
N THR A 79 7.23 -0.31 7.27
CA THR A 79 5.80 -0.07 7.25
C THR A 79 5.08 -1.41 7.29
N PHE A 80 4.12 -1.52 8.16
CA PHE A 80 3.42 -2.78 8.42
C PHE A 80 1.92 -2.59 8.28
N VAL A 81 1.25 -3.65 7.89
CA VAL A 81 -0.21 -3.66 7.82
C VAL A 81 -0.76 -3.69 9.25
N THR A 82 -1.73 -2.83 9.50
CA THR A 82 -2.45 -2.85 10.76
C THR A 82 -3.93 -2.81 10.46
N HIS A 83 -4.74 -2.90 11.47
CA HIS A 83 -6.17 -2.93 11.28
C HIS A 83 -6.77 -1.71 11.97
N PRO A 84 -7.51 -0.86 11.28
CA PRO A 84 -8.14 0.24 11.98
C PRO A 84 -9.07 -0.33 13.04
N GLU A 85 -8.84 0.06 14.27
CA GLU A 85 -9.68 -0.44 15.34
C GLU A 85 -11.05 0.15 15.18
N PRO A 86 -12.07 -0.66 15.27
CA PRO A 86 -13.41 -0.12 15.37
C PRO A 86 -13.44 0.65 16.67
N GLY A 87 -14.06 1.71 16.59
CA GLY A 87 -14.03 2.53 17.75
C GLY A 87 -14.32 1.87 18.99
N ASP A 88 -14.50 0.79 19.05
CA ASP A 88 -14.75 0.20 20.09
C ASP A 88 -13.95 -0.47 20.75
N SER A 89 -13.45 -0.59 20.60
CA SER A 89 -12.76 -1.28 21.19
C SER A 89 -12.91 -1.45 22.39
N ASP A 90 -13.21 -1.49 22.73
CA ASP A 90 -13.34 -1.64 23.63
C ASP A 90 -13.19 -1.71 24.16
#